data_00724fb149fd0e07f13f82210aea2b8d
#
_entry.id   00724fb149fd0e07f13f82210aea2b8d
#
_cell.length_a   1.000
_cell.length_b   1.000
_cell.length_c   1.000
_cell.angle_alpha   90.00
_cell.angle_beta   90.00
_cell.angle_gamma   90.00
#
_symmetry.space_group_name_H-M   'P 1'
#
loop_
_entity.id
_entity.type
_entity.pdbx_description
1 polymer ?
#
loop_
_entity_poly.entity_id
_entity_poly.type
_entity_poly.pdbx_seq_one_letter_code
_entity_poly.pdbx_strand_id
1 'polypeptide(L)'
;MRLYHGTTSAAAISIMESGFDFSRAGTNWGTTYGKGIYFSPNYKTAKFYAGENGIVISVDIEVKPHYLKRGVSASSKKRIRVPEGCNCLVSPDGDEYVVFWF
;
A
#
# COMPACT_ATOMS: atom_id res chain seq x y z
N MET A 1 9.53 6.80 -7.86
CA MET A 1 10.07 5.76 -6.94
C MET A 1 9.52 4.40 -7.30
N ARG A 2 10.36 3.40 -7.35
CA ARG A 2 9.92 2.02 -7.61
C ARG A 2 9.35 1.42 -6.35
N LEU A 3 8.09 0.95 -6.42
CA LEU A 3 7.42 0.25 -5.33
C LEU A 3 6.86 -1.09 -5.83
N TYR A 4 6.64 -2.01 -4.89
CA TYR A 4 6.17 -3.35 -5.17
C TYR A 4 4.86 -3.61 -4.41
N HIS A 5 3.93 -4.26 -5.08
CA HIS A 5 2.63 -4.64 -4.51
C HIS A 5 2.44 -6.15 -4.64
N GLY A 6 2.32 -6.84 -3.52
CA GLY A 6 2.06 -8.27 -3.49
C GLY A 6 0.57 -8.55 -3.41
N THR A 7 0.07 -9.41 -4.29
CA THR A 7 -1.37 -9.69 -4.38
C THR A 7 -1.63 -11.09 -4.95
N THR A 8 -2.90 -11.46 -5.02
CA THR A 8 -3.32 -12.71 -5.64
C THR A 8 -3.18 -12.65 -7.15
N SER A 9 -3.10 -13.81 -7.80
CA SER A 9 -3.06 -13.87 -9.27
C SER A 9 -4.28 -13.22 -9.91
N ALA A 10 -5.47 -13.47 -9.36
CA ALA A 10 -6.71 -12.88 -9.88
C ALA A 10 -6.71 -11.36 -9.78
N ALA A 11 -6.29 -10.83 -8.62
CA ALA A 11 -6.20 -9.38 -8.43
C ALA A 11 -5.13 -8.77 -9.34
N ALA A 12 -4.00 -9.45 -9.54
CA ALA A 12 -2.94 -8.98 -10.42
C ALA A 12 -3.43 -8.84 -11.87
N ILE A 13 -4.19 -9.79 -12.36
CA ILE A 13 -4.79 -9.72 -13.71
C ILE A 13 -5.69 -8.50 -13.82
N SER A 14 -6.56 -8.29 -12.83
CA SER A 14 -7.46 -7.14 -12.80
C SER A 14 -6.69 -5.82 -12.80
N ILE A 15 -5.63 -5.73 -12.01
CA ILE A 15 -4.79 -4.53 -11.93
C ILE A 15 -4.09 -4.27 -13.28
N MET A 16 -3.58 -5.32 -13.92
CA MET A 16 -2.90 -5.18 -15.22
C MET A 16 -3.86 -4.76 -16.32
N GLU A 17 -5.13 -5.16 -16.24
CA GLU A 17 -6.15 -4.81 -17.24
C GLU A 17 -6.74 -3.41 -17.01
N SER A 18 -6.98 -3.04 -15.77
CA SER A 18 -7.79 -1.85 -15.42
C SER A 18 -7.08 -0.86 -14.51
N GLY A 19 -5.85 -1.16 -14.08
CA GLY A 19 -5.12 -0.34 -13.11
C GLY A 19 -5.54 -0.62 -11.67
N PHE A 20 -4.88 0.07 -10.74
CA PHE A 20 -5.22 -0.03 -9.32
C PHE A 20 -6.53 0.67 -9.02
N ASP A 21 -7.38 0.02 -8.25
CA ASP A 21 -8.68 0.54 -7.85
C ASP A 21 -8.65 0.98 -6.38
N PHE A 22 -8.48 2.26 -6.16
CA PHE A 22 -8.43 2.84 -4.81
C PHE A 22 -9.78 2.77 -4.08
N SER A 23 -10.88 2.63 -4.80
CA SER A 23 -12.20 2.49 -4.18
C SER A 23 -12.37 1.15 -3.46
N ARG A 24 -11.58 0.15 -3.82
CA ARG A 24 -11.57 -1.18 -3.20
C ARG A 24 -10.45 -1.35 -2.17
N ALA A 25 -9.65 -0.31 -1.94
CA ALA A 25 -8.55 -0.38 -1.01
C ALA A 25 -9.05 -0.69 0.41
N GLY A 26 -8.33 -1.56 1.11
CA GLY A 26 -8.67 -1.93 2.48
C GLY A 26 -9.86 -2.87 2.61
N THR A 27 -10.37 -3.46 1.52
CA THR A 27 -11.43 -4.47 1.58
C THR A 27 -10.92 -5.81 2.07
N ASN A 28 -9.63 -6.05 1.91
CA ASN A 28 -8.95 -7.20 2.49
C ASN A 28 -8.29 -6.78 3.81
N TRP A 29 -7.56 -7.69 4.42
CA TRP A 29 -6.78 -7.38 5.61
C TRP A 29 -5.55 -6.51 5.24
N GLY A 30 -4.91 -5.90 6.23
CA GLY A 30 -3.75 -5.03 5.99
C GLY A 30 -4.11 -3.55 6.01
N THR A 31 -5.00 -3.15 6.92
CA THR A 31 -5.42 -1.75 7.05
C THR A 31 -4.79 -1.06 8.26
N THR A 32 -3.59 -1.48 8.66
CA THR A 32 -2.89 -0.95 9.84
C THR A 32 -2.79 0.57 9.82
N TYR A 33 -2.58 1.15 8.65
CA TYR A 33 -2.41 2.59 8.48
C TYR A 33 -3.54 3.24 7.68
N GLY A 34 -4.63 2.53 7.49
CA GLY A 34 -5.79 3.06 6.78
C GLY A 34 -6.10 2.31 5.49
N LYS A 35 -7.11 2.78 4.78
CA LYS A 35 -7.66 2.14 3.58
C LYS A 35 -7.00 2.67 2.31
N GLY A 36 -5.73 2.41 2.16
CA GLY A 36 -4.99 2.67 0.93
C GLY A 36 -4.54 1.38 0.27
N ILE A 37 -3.81 1.48 -0.81
CA ILE A 37 -3.15 0.34 -1.43
C ILE A 37 -1.73 0.27 -0.87
N TYR A 38 -1.37 -0.89 -0.36
CA TYR A 38 -0.12 -1.12 0.36
C TYR A 38 0.96 -1.57 -0.61
N PHE A 39 2.06 -0.84 -0.59
CA PHE A 39 3.26 -1.13 -1.38
C PHE A 39 4.46 -1.23 -0.45
N SER A 40 5.54 -1.80 -0.93
CA SER A 40 6.84 -1.77 -0.26
C SER A 40 7.94 -1.42 -1.26
N PRO A 41 8.97 -0.67 -0.84
CA PRO A 41 10.17 -0.51 -1.66
C PRO A 41 10.99 -1.80 -1.70
N ASN A 42 10.62 -2.78 -0.89
CA ASN A 42 11.33 -4.04 -0.68
C ASN A 42 10.57 -5.18 -1.36
N TYR A 43 11.15 -5.74 -2.40
CA TYR A 43 10.54 -6.86 -3.12
C TYR A 43 10.17 -8.03 -2.19
N LYS A 44 11.05 -8.36 -1.24
CA LYS A 44 10.81 -9.47 -0.32
C LYS A 44 9.57 -9.27 0.54
N THR A 45 9.31 -8.05 1.00
CA THR A 45 8.11 -7.74 1.76
C THR A 45 6.86 -7.91 0.92
N ALA A 46 6.87 -7.39 -0.31
CA ALA A 46 5.74 -7.56 -1.22
C ALA A 46 5.52 -9.03 -1.56
N LYS A 47 6.58 -9.79 -1.75
CA LYS A 47 6.50 -11.24 -2.02
C LYS A 47 5.90 -11.99 -0.83
N PHE A 48 6.25 -11.59 0.38
CA PHE A 48 5.66 -12.17 1.59
C PHE A 48 4.13 -11.98 1.59
N TYR A 49 3.66 -10.77 1.29
CA TYR A 49 2.22 -10.49 1.22
C TYR A 49 1.52 -11.20 0.06
N ALA A 50 2.20 -11.35 -1.06
CA ALA A 50 1.65 -12.09 -2.21
C ALA A 50 1.45 -13.58 -1.88
N GLY A 51 2.28 -14.12 -1.01
CA GLY A 51 2.28 -15.54 -0.70
C GLY A 51 2.90 -16.40 -1.80
N GLU A 52 2.86 -17.71 -1.61
CA GLU A 52 3.52 -18.65 -2.49
C GLU A 52 2.97 -18.62 -3.92
N ASN A 53 1.66 -18.49 -4.04
CA ASN A 53 0.97 -18.51 -5.34
C ASN A 53 0.55 -17.13 -5.83
N GLY A 54 0.98 -16.08 -5.15
CA GLY A 54 0.66 -14.72 -5.52
C GLY A 54 1.66 -14.13 -6.50
N ILE A 55 1.42 -12.86 -6.83
CA ILE A 55 2.20 -12.11 -7.81
C ILE A 55 2.63 -10.78 -7.18
N VAL A 56 3.84 -10.35 -7.51
CA VAL A 56 4.34 -9.02 -7.16
C VAL A 56 4.30 -8.14 -8.40
N ILE A 57 3.63 -7.00 -8.27
CA ILE A 57 3.57 -5.98 -9.31
C ILE A 57 4.55 -4.88 -8.94
N SER A 58 5.37 -4.49 -9.91
CA SER A 58 6.34 -3.40 -9.78
C SER A 58 5.80 -2.17 -10.50
N VAL A 59 5.81 -1.02 -9.82
CA VAL A 59 5.35 0.25 -10.40
C VAL A 59 6.26 1.39 -10.01
N ASP A 60 6.32 2.40 -10.86
CA ASP A 60 6.96 3.66 -10.54
C ASP A 60 5.88 4.66 -10.15
N ILE A 61 5.98 5.21 -8.94
CA ILE A 61 5.00 6.12 -8.39
C ILE A 61 5.71 7.42 -8.00
N GLU A 62 5.11 8.55 -8.35
CA GLU A 62 5.49 9.82 -7.76
C GLU A 62 4.93 9.86 -6.34
N VAL A 63 5.82 9.72 -5.36
CA VAL A 63 5.42 9.71 -3.95
C VAL A 63 5.52 11.10 -3.35
N LYS A 64 4.48 11.48 -2.61
CA LYS A 64 4.41 12.68 -1.78
C LYS A 64 4.11 12.21 -0.36
N PRO A 65 5.16 11.76 0.36
CA PRO A 65 4.96 10.96 1.55
C PRO A 65 4.78 11.78 2.81
N HIS A 66 4.00 11.22 3.73
CA HIS A 66 3.98 11.60 5.13
C HIS A 66 4.52 10.43 5.96
N TYR A 67 5.59 10.68 6.69
CA TYR A 67 6.28 9.64 7.46
C TYR A 67 5.67 9.52 8.85
N LEU A 68 5.27 8.29 9.20
CA LEU A 68 4.65 8.00 10.48
C LEU A 68 5.69 7.78 11.57
N LYS A 69 5.33 8.15 12.79
CA LYS A 69 6.13 7.89 13.99
C LYS A 69 5.79 6.51 14.54
N ARG A 70 6.70 5.93 15.31
CA ARG A 70 6.47 4.65 15.99
C ARG A 70 5.21 4.72 16.86
N GLY A 71 4.48 3.63 16.90
CA GLY A 71 3.28 3.49 17.71
C GLY A 71 2.02 4.06 17.09
N VAL A 72 2.12 4.71 15.93
CA VAL A 72 0.95 5.21 15.22
C VAL A 72 0.34 4.09 14.40
N SER A 73 -0.96 3.87 14.57
CA SER A 73 -1.75 2.95 13.75
C SER A 73 -3.18 3.44 13.66
N ALA A 74 -3.86 3.06 12.59
CA ALA A 74 -5.29 3.32 12.45
C ALA A 74 -6.07 2.34 13.34
N SER A 75 -7.15 2.82 13.93
CA SER A 75 -8.08 1.98 14.67
C SER A 75 -9.52 2.23 14.18
N SER A 76 -10.48 1.42 14.66
CA SER A 76 -11.88 1.59 14.30
C SER A 76 -12.43 2.97 14.67
N LYS A 77 -11.83 3.63 15.67
CA LYS A 77 -12.26 4.93 16.18
C LYS A 77 -11.38 6.09 15.75
N LYS A 78 -10.15 5.82 15.30
CA LYS A 78 -9.19 6.84 14.90
C LYS A 78 -8.65 6.53 13.53
N ARG A 79 -8.70 7.52 12.65
CA ARG A 79 -8.03 7.45 11.35
C ARG A 79 -6.74 8.22 11.41
N ILE A 80 -5.74 7.72 10.70
CA ILE A 80 -4.53 8.50 10.48
C ILE A 80 -4.86 9.54 9.42
N ARG A 81 -4.66 10.80 9.76
CA ARG A 81 -4.92 11.89 8.84
C ARG A 81 -3.77 12.00 7.84
N VAL A 82 -4.12 11.99 6.56
CA VAL A 82 -3.15 12.23 5.49
C VAL A 82 -3.10 13.75 5.26
N PRO A 83 -1.94 14.39 5.43
CA PRO A 83 -1.83 15.82 5.17
C PRO A 83 -2.17 16.15 3.73
N GLU A 84 -2.73 17.34 3.52
CA GLU A 84 -3.03 17.84 2.19
C GLU A 84 -1.76 17.86 1.33
N GLY A 85 -1.88 17.40 0.09
CA GLY A 85 -0.75 17.31 -0.83
C GLY A 85 0.06 16.03 -0.71
N CYS A 86 -0.13 15.24 0.35
CA CYS A 86 0.49 13.93 0.47
C CYS A 86 -0.40 12.86 -0.15
N ASN A 87 0.19 11.93 -0.89
CA ASN A 87 -0.56 10.82 -1.49
C ASN A 87 -0.30 9.48 -0.82
N CYS A 88 0.61 9.43 0.13
CA CYS A 88 0.91 8.19 0.84
C CYS A 88 1.39 8.44 2.27
N LEU A 89 1.21 7.41 3.08
CA LEU A 89 1.79 7.28 4.42
C LEU A 89 2.93 6.28 4.36
N VAL A 90 4.01 6.56 5.08
CA VAL A 90 5.16 5.67 5.16
C VAL A 90 5.29 5.17 6.58
N SER A 91 5.39 3.85 6.75
CA SER A 91 5.56 3.23 8.07
C SER A 91 6.86 3.68 8.74
N PRO A 92 6.95 3.60 10.09
CA PRO A 92 8.15 4.03 10.80
C PRO A 92 9.44 3.35 10.36
N ASP A 93 9.35 2.09 9.93
CA ASP A 93 10.50 1.34 9.41
C ASP A 93 10.78 1.59 7.92
N GLY A 94 9.91 2.35 7.24
CA GLY A 94 10.07 2.64 5.82
C GLY A 94 9.67 1.51 4.88
N ASP A 95 9.17 0.40 5.41
CA ASP A 95 8.90 -0.80 4.61
C ASP A 95 7.49 -0.85 4.02
N GLU A 96 6.57 -0.03 4.52
CA GLU A 96 5.21 0.04 3.99
C GLU A 96 4.89 1.46 3.52
N TYR A 97 4.45 1.55 2.27
CA TYR A 97 3.92 2.76 1.67
C TYR A 97 2.45 2.53 1.40
N VAL A 98 1.59 3.26 2.08
CA VAL A 98 0.14 3.17 1.91
C VAL A 98 -0.28 4.32 1.00
N VAL A 99 -0.63 3.99 -0.24
CA VAL A 99 -0.91 4.99 -1.27
C VAL A 99 -2.41 5.16 -1.42
N PHE A 100 -2.87 6.41 -1.47
CA PHE A 100 -4.29 6.75 -1.54
C PHE A 100 -4.70 7.27 -2.91
N TRP A 101 -3.75 7.81 -3.69
CA TRP A 101 -3.96 8.24 -5.08
C TRP A 101 -2.61 8.38 -5.77
N PHE A 102 -2.65 8.30 -7.08
CA PHE A 102 -1.45 8.50 -7.90
C PHE A 102 -1.32 9.92 -8.39
#